data_a21ccad398ba290c22c2e4037e547386
#
_entry.id   a21ccad398ba290c22c2e4037e547386
#
_cell.length_a   1.000
_cell.length_b   1.000
_cell.length_c   1.000
_cell.angle_alpha   90.00
_cell.angle_beta   90.00
_cell.angle_gamma   90.00
#
_symmetry.space_group_name_H-M   'P 1'
#
loop_
_entity.id
_entity.type
_entity.pdbx_description
1 polymer ?
#
loop_
_entity_poly.entity_id
_entity_poly.type
_entity_poly.pdbx_seq_one_letter_code
_entity_poly.pdbx_strand_id
1 'polypeptide(L)'
;MYVPEILSLPLAPTGPADESEPGQALTSNFTLMDDGEVQVGVWECSPGTWARDGVDFDETMFIASGRATVTHESGEYDLTPGTNWVKPRGWPCTWTVHQAVRKMYVIDGRPNGTAPPDLLANAYTWDVGTRVSHPKPLAGNPKQILREQWVHNGLEVGVWECEPGSFGISRDGYDEAMMILSGAATMNATNGQIFSLRAGSVLVTPQGFVGHWVITETLRKVYVKVMR
;
A
#
# COMPACT_ATOMS: atom_id res chain seq x y z
N MET A 1 -1.16 1.47 -13.31
CA MET A 1 -1.68 0.08 -13.36
C MET A 1 -2.78 -0.10 -12.32
N TYR A 2 -3.71 -1.04 -12.54
CA TYR A 2 -4.95 -1.10 -11.77
C TYR A 2 -5.42 -2.52 -11.49
N VAL A 3 -5.80 -2.79 -10.25
CA VAL A 3 -6.47 -4.02 -9.80
C VAL A 3 -7.83 -3.62 -9.23
N PRO A 4 -8.94 -4.12 -9.78
CA PRO A 4 -10.28 -3.74 -9.32
C PRO A 4 -10.64 -4.27 -7.94
N GLU A 5 -10.09 -5.43 -7.54
CA GLU A 5 -10.35 -6.07 -6.25
C GLU A 5 -9.17 -6.96 -5.85
N ILE A 6 -8.48 -6.57 -4.77
CA ILE A 6 -7.27 -7.26 -4.31
C ILE A 6 -7.54 -8.70 -3.86
N LEU A 7 -8.69 -8.96 -3.21
CA LEU A 7 -8.97 -10.29 -2.63
C LEU A 7 -9.30 -11.36 -3.68
N SER A 8 -9.78 -10.96 -4.86
CA SER A 8 -10.12 -11.85 -5.96
C SER A 8 -9.06 -11.90 -7.07
N LEU A 9 -7.97 -11.14 -6.95
CA LEU A 9 -6.91 -11.11 -7.94
C LEU A 9 -6.20 -12.47 -8.02
N PRO A 10 -6.13 -13.10 -9.20
CA PRO A 10 -5.29 -14.27 -9.39
C PRO A 10 -3.81 -13.93 -9.24
N LEU A 11 -3.08 -14.69 -8.41
CA LEU A 11 -1.65 -14.53 -8.19
C LEU A 11 -0.89 -15.71 -8.79
N ALA A 12 0.29 -15.44 -9.35
CA ALA A 12 1.19 -16.48 -9.82
C ALA A 12 1.99 -17.09 -8.65
N PRO A 13 2.06 -18.42 -8.51
CA PRO A 13 2.92 -19.05 -7.51
C PRO A 13 4.39 -18.64 -7.70
N THR A 14 5.07 -18.36 -6.57
CA THR A 14 6.49 -17.97 -6.55
C THR A 14 7.37 -18.93 -5.75
N GLY A 15 6.77 -19.97 -5.15
CA GLY A 15 7.49 -21.00 -4.42
C GLY A 15 7.39 -20.87 -2.90
N PRO A 16 8.26 -21.54 -2.14
CA PRO A 16 8.30 -21.44 -0.69
C PRO A 16 8.76 -20.06 -0.23
N ALA A 17 8.27 -19.64 0.95
CA ALA A 17 8.67 -18.37 1.58
C ALA A 17 10.15 -18.38 2.00
N ASP A 18 10.67 -19.55 2.33
CA ASP A 18 12.07 -19.82 2.59
C ASP A 18 12.50 -21.06 1.76
N GLU A 19 13.44 -20.85 0.84
CA GLU A 19 13.95 -21.92 -0.04
C GLU A 19 14.79 -22.96 0.70
N SER A 20 15.32 -22.63 1.89
CA SER A 20 16.13 -23.52 2.69
C SER A 20 15.31 -24.60 3.41
N GLU A 21 13.99 -24.41 3.55
CA GLU A 21 13.08 -25.34 4.23
C GLU A 21 11.90 -25.76 3.33
N PRO A 22 12.07 -26.74 2.44
CA PRO A 22 11.02 -27.22 1.55
C PRO A 22 9.80 -27.75 2.32
N GLY A 23 8.59 -27.41 1.88
CA GLY A 23 7.32 -27.84 2.49
C GLY A 23 6.73 -26.85 3.48
N GLN A 24 7.34 -25.68 3.64
CA GLN A 24 6.89 -24.55 4.45
C GLN A 24 5.85 -23.69 3.71
N ALA A 25 5.56 -22.49 4.24
CA ALA A 25 4.66 -21.51 3.66
C ALA A 25 4.92 -21.26 2.17
N LEU A 26 3.87 -21.31 1.36
CA LEU A 26 3.93 -21.06 -0.09
C LEU A 26 3.52 -19.63 -0.38
N THR A 27 4.23 -19.00 -1.30
CA THR A 27 3.99 -17.63 -1.72
C THR A 27 3.48 -17.53 -3.15
N SER A 28 2.70 -16.49 -3.40
CA SER A 28 2.23 -16.11 -4.73
C SER A 28 2.29 -14.60 -4.88
N ASN A 29 2.50 -14.10 -6.09
CA ASN A 29 2.69 -12.68 -6.36
C ASN A 29 2.00 -12.22 -7.65
N PHE A 30 1.65 -10.93 -7.67
CA PHE A 30 1.27 -10.19 -8.87
C PHE A 30 1.93 -8.82 -8.83
N THR A 31 2.83 -8.55 -9.77
CA THR A 31 3.53 -7.27 -9.87
C THR A 31 2.70 -6.28 -10.69
N LEU A 32 2.37 -5.13 -10.08
CA LEU A 32 1.70 -4.02 -10.75
C LEU A 32 2.70 -3.09 -11.44
N MET A 33 3.82 -2.81 -10.78
CA MET A 33 4.89 -1.95 -11.29
C MET A 33 6.23 -2.50 -10.81
N ASP A 34 7.22 -2.44 -11.69
CA ASP A 34 8.61 -2.73 -11.39
C ASP A 34 9.48 -1.95 -12.37
N ASP A 35 10.33 -1.07 -11.88
CA ASP A 35 11.28 -0.29 -12.68
C ASP A 35 12.75 -0.61 -12.33
N GLY A 36 12.95 -1.67 -11.54
CA GLY A 36 14.27 -2.11 -11.08
C GLY A 36 14.72 -1.47 -9.76
N GLU A 37 14.13 -0.36 -9.35
CA GLU A 37 14.38 0.31 -8.06
C GLU A 37 13.18 0.21 -7.12
N VAL A 38 11.98 0.38 -7.68
CA VAL A 38 10.72 0.36 -6.93
C VAL A 38 9.80 -0.70 -7.50
N GLN A 39 9.29 -1.55 -6.63
CA GLN A 39 8.31 -2.57 -7.00
C GLN A 39 7.01 -2.40 -6.22
N VAL A 40 5.89 -2.47 -6.92
CA VAL A 40 4.54 -2.44 -6.32
C VAL A 40 3.80 -3.70 -6.74
N GLY A 41 3.14 -4.36 -5.80
CA GLY A 41 2.41 -5.56 -6.12
C GLY A 41 1.43 -6.02 -5.05
N VAL A 42 0.89 -7.21 -5.31
CA VAL A 42 0.07 -7.97 -4.37
C VAL A 42 0.76 -9.29 -4.12
N TRP A 43 0.91 -9.63 -2.86
CA TRP A 43 1.55 -10.86 -2.41
C TRP A 43 0.62 -11.64 -1.48
N GLU A 44 0.68 -12.93 -1.56
CA GLU A 44 -0.02 -13.85 -0.67
C GLU A 44 0.91 -14.93 -0.14
N CYS A 45 0.69 -15.33 1.10
CA CYS A 45 1.42 -16.43 1.73
C CYS A 45 0.50 -17.32 2.54
N SER A 46 0.65 -18.64 2.35
CA SER A 46 -0.05 -19.66 3.13
C SER A 46 0.50 -19.74 4.58
N PRO A 47 -0.22 -20.38 5.53
CA PRO A 47 0.27 -20.58 6.89
C PRO A 47 1.65 -21.25 6.94
N GLY A 48 2.49 -20.81 7.89
CA GLY A 48 3.83 -21.31 8.13
C GLY A 48 4.70 -20.33 8.90
N THR A 49 5.90 -20.75 9.26
CA THR A 49 6.88 -19.93 9.99
C THR A 49 8.22 -19.99 9.30
N TRP A 50 8.86 -18.85 9.10
CA TRP A 50 10.22 -18.74 8.56
C TRP A 50 10.94 -17.51 9.11
N ALA A 51 12.25 -17.62 9.24
CA ALA A 51 13.12 -16.48 9.52
C ALA A 51 13.47 -15.75 8.22
N ARG A 52 13.67 -14.46 8.29
CA ARG A 52 14.16 -13.64 7.19
C ARG A 52 15.26 -12.74 7.70
N ASP A 53 16.43 -12.85 7.10
CA ASP A 53 17.52 -11.92 7.31
C ASP A 53 17.13 -10.49 6.86
N GLY A 54 17.88 -9.52 7.31
CA GLY A 54 17.69 -8.15 6.89
C GLY A 54 17.83 -8.04 5.36
N VAL A 55 16.79 -7.53 4.70
CA VAL A 55 16.77 -7.30 3.25
C VAL A 55 17.32 -5.92 2.90
N ASP A 56 17.86 -5.74 1.69
CA ASP A 56 18.45 -4.49 1.23
C ASP A 56 17.42 -3.56 0.55
N PHE A 57 16.21 -3.48 1.13
CA PHE A 57 15.15 -2.59 0.69
C PHE A 57 14.21 -2.24 1.85
N ASP A 58 13.55 -1.09 1.73
CA ASP A 58 12.41 -0.73 2.56
C ASP A 58 11.14 -1.34 1.98
N GLU A 59 10.27 -1.85 2.83
CA GLU A 59 8.99 -2.41 2.41
C GLU A 59 7.84 -1.77 3.19
N THR A 60 6.91 -1.13 2.47
CA THR A 60 5.61 -0.73 3.01
C THR A 60 4.58 -1.76 2.61
N MET A 61 3.77 -2.21 3.55
CA MET A 61 2.74 -3.20 3.28
C MET A 61 1.42 -2.89 3.97
N PHE A 62 0.33 -3.09 3.25
CA PHE A 62 -1.02 -3.05 3.78
C PHE A 62 -1.65 -4.43 3.76
N ILE A 63 -2.09 -4.92 4.92
CA ILE A 63 -2.70 -6.24 5.07
C ILE A 63 -4.18 -6.17 4.66
N ALA A 64 -4.52 -6.86 3.57
CA ALA A 64 -5.88 -6.91 3.04
C ALA A 64 -6.70 -8.06 3.64
N SER A 65 -6.06 -9.20 3.93
CA SER A 65 -6.71 -10.37 4.57
C SER A 65 -5.70 -11.25 5.30
N GLY A 66 -6.21 -12.14 6.14
CA GLY A 66 -5.40 -13.11 6.88
C GLY A 66 -4.86 -12.57 8.20
N ARG A 67 -3.95 -13.34 8.81
CA ARG A 67 -3.29 -12.97 10.06
C ARG A 67 -1.88 -13.52 10.10
N ALA A 68 -0.92 -12.69 10.51
CA ALA A 68 0.43 -13.10 10.82
C ALA A 68 0.95 -12.38 12.07
N THR A 69 1.97 -12.97 12.68
CA THR A 69 2.80 -12.31 13.68
C THR A 69 4.21 -12.19 13.13
N VAL A 70 4.84 -11.05 13.32
CA VAL A 70 6.24 -10.83 13.01
C VAL A 70 6.99 -10.55 14.29
N THR A 71 8.02 -11.36 14.56
CA THR A 71 8.87 -11.23 15.76
C THR A 71 10.24 -10.70 15.38
N HIS A 72 10.70 -9.69 16.10
CA HIS A 72 12.03 -9.09 16.04
C HIS A 72 12.56 -8.88 17.47
N GLU A 73 13.85 -8.62 17.63
CA GLU A 73 14.44 -8.35 18.95
C GLU A 73 13.78 -7.18 19.71
N SER A 74 13.19 -6.22 18.98
CA SER A 74 12.48 -5.07 19.57
C SER A 74 11.03 -5.38 19.99
N GLY A 75 10.49 -6.56 19.66
CA GLY A 75 9.13 -6.95 20.02
C GLY A 75 8.40 -7.79 18.99
N GLU A 76 7.12 -7.92 19.21
CA GLU A 76 6.19 -8.68 18.36
C GLU A 76 5.17 -7.74 17.73
N TYR A 77 4.85 -7.96 16.45
CA TYR A 77 3.97 -7.14 15.62
C TYR A 77 2.86 -8.01 15.07
N ASP A 78 1.62 -7.75 15.49
CA ASP A 78 0.43 -8.41 14.94
C ASP A 78 0.02 -7.77 13.62
N LEU A 79 -0.06 -8.55 12.56
CA LEU A 79 -0.49 -8.16 11.23
C LEU A 79 -1.89 -8.73 10.93
N THR A 80 -2.88 -7.85 10.90
CA THR A 80 -4.29 -8.18 10.65
C THR A 80 -4.85 -7.28 9.55
N PRO A 81 -6.03 -7.57 8.98
CA PRO A 81 -6.63 -6.69 7.97
C PRO A 81 -6.76 -5.25 8.48
N GLY A 82 -6.23 -4.32 7.71
CA GLY A 82 -6.13 -2.90 8.09
C GLY A 82 -4.78 -2.46 8.62
N THR A 83 -3.92 -3.39 9.02
CA THR A 83 -2.54 -3.04 9.39
C THR A 83 -1.80 -2.46 8.19
N ASN A 84 -1.20 -1.28 8.39
CA ASN A 84 -0.24 -0.68 7.47
C ASN A 84 1.11 -0.64 8.16
N TRP A 85 2.10 -1.34 7.61
CA TRP A 85 3.41 -1.51 8.26
C TRP A 85 4.53 -1.11 7.32
N VAL A 86 5.45 -0.30 7.84
CA VAL A 86 6.72 0.04 7.19
C VAL A 86 7.83 -0.74 7.86
N LYS A 87 8.43 -1.67 7.10
CA LYS A 87 9.58 -2.46 7.50
C LYS A 87 10.82 -1.89 6.79
N PRO A 88 11.78 -1.32 7.52
CA PRO A 88 12.99 -0.78 6.93
C PRO A 88 13.95 -1.88 6.47
N ARG A 89 14.87 -1.52 5.57
CA ARG A 89 15.98 -2.36 5.17
C ARG A 89 16.84 -2.80 6.34
N GLY A 90 17.52 -3.92 6.19
CA GLY A 90 18.43 -4.43 7.20
C GLY A 90 17.74 -4.97 8.46
N TRP A 91 16.40 -5.01 8.50
CA TRP A 91 15.62 -5.40 9.68
C TRP A 91 15.29 -6.90 9.64
N PRO A 92 16.01 -7.77 10.40
CA PRO A 92 15.76 -9.19 10.43
C PRO A 92 14.48 -9.49 11.21
N CYS A 93 13.75 -10.53 10.83
CA CYS A 93 12.51 -10.90 11.53
C CYS A 93 12.14 -12.36 11.28
N THR A 94 11.28 -12.88 12.15
CA THR A 94 10.61 -14.17 11.96
C THR A 94 9.13 -13.91 11.67
N TRP A 95 8.65 -14.41 10.56
CA TRP A 95 7.24 -14.42 10.20
C TRP A 95 6.58 -15.69 10.68
N THR A 96 5.41 -15.57 11.28
CA THR A 96 4.49 -16.68 11.56
C THR A 96 3.12 -16.30 10.96
N VAL A 97 2.77 -16.93 9.84
CA VAL A 97 1.46 -16.77 9.20
C VAL A 97 0.50 -17.79 9.81
N HIS A 98 -0.54 -17.28 10.49
CA HIS A 98 -1.57 -18.11 11.14
C HIS A 98 -2.74 -18.41 10.21
N GLN A 99 -3.10 -17.44 9.36
CA GLN A 99 -4.12 -17.54 8.30
C GLN A 99 -3.52 -16.93 7.05
N ALA A 100 -3.79 -17.51 5.88
CA ALA A 100 -3.24 -17.03 4.61
C ALA A 100 -3.35 -15.49 4.51
N VAL A 101 -2.19 -14.83 4.47
CA VAL A 101 -2.08 -13.37 4.44
C VAL A 101 -1.99 -12.90 3.00
N ARG A 102 -2.84 -11.92 2.64
CA ARG A 102 -2.74 -11.19 1.38
C ARG A 102 -2.49 -9.72 1.68
N LYS A 103 -1.50 -9.14 0.99
CA LYS A 103 -1.10 -7.73 1.18
C LYS A 103 -0.85 -7.02 -0.14
N MET A 104 -1.12 -5.72 -0.20
CA MET A 104 -0.46 -4.81 -1.12
C MET A 104 0.92 -4.48 -0.54
N TYR A 105 1.94 -4.39 -1.39
CA TYR A 105 3.28 -3.99 -0.98
C TYR A 105 3.87 -2.94 -1.93
N VAL A 106 4.76 -2.13 -1.37
CA VAL A 106 5.69 -1.25 -2.09
C VAL A 106 7.08 -1.52 -1.54
N ILE A 107 7.98 -1.96 -2.40
CA ILE A 107 9.41 -2.16 -2.11
C ILE A 107 10.18 -1.00 -2.71
N ASP A 108 11.06 -0.39 -1.92
CA ASP A 108 12.02 0.64 -2.37
C ASP A 108 13.45 0.11 -2.17
N GLY A 109 14.08 -0.29 -3.28
CA GLY A 109 15.47 -0.77 -3.33
C GLY A 109 16.51 0.34 -3.45
N ARG A 110 16.11 1.60 -3.61
CA ARG A 110 17.05 2.71 -3.72
C ARG A 110 17.92 2.83 -2.46
N PRO A 111 19.19 3.26 -2.57
CA PRO A 111 20.09 3.37 -1.42
C PRO A 111 19.64 4.52 -0.50
N ASN A 112 18.83 4.18 0.46
CA ASN A 112 18.30 5.10 1.48
C ASN A 112 18.98 4.84 2.83
N GLY A 113 18.97 5.83 3.73
CA GLY A 113 19.39 5.61 5.13
C GLY A 113 18.42 4.69 5.85
N THR A 114 18.84 4.19 7.01
CA THR A 114 17.99 3.39 7.89
C THR A 114 17.02 4.26 8.67
N ALA A 115 15.79 3.77 8.85
CA ALA A 115 14.77 4.38 9.69
C ALA A 115 14.19 3.32 10.65
N PRO A 116 13.55 3.72 11.77
CA PRO A 116 12.83 2.77 12.59
C PRO A 116 11.60 2.23 11.84
N PRO A 117 11.17 1.00 12.13
CA PRO A 117 9.90 0.49 11.64
C PRO A 117 8.75 1.31 12.22
N ASP A 118 7.64 1.38 11.48
CA ASP A 118 6.41 1.99 11.97
C ASP A 118 5.20 1.11 11.64
N LEU A 119 4.30 0.94 12.60
CA LEU A 119 3.12 0.12 12.46
C LEU A 119 1.87 0.92 12.83
N LEU A 120 1.00 1.09 11.86
CA LEU A 120 -0.37 1.55 12.04
C LEU A 120 -1.29 0.33 12.11
N ALA A 121 -1.80 0.04 13.30
CA ALA A 121 -2.57 -1.17 13.57
C ALA A 121 -3.87 -1.28 12.75
N ASN A 122 -4.54 -0.15 12.46
CA ASN A 122 -5.78 -0.16 11.69
C ASN A 122 -6.00 1.13 10.90
N ALA A 123 -5.66 1.09 9.61
CA ALA A 123 -5.85 2.22 8.71
C ALA A 123 -7.34 2.50 8.37
N TYR A 124 -8.23 1.52 8.56
CA TYR A 124 -9.68 1.75 8.34
C TYR A 124 -10.26 2.73 9.35
N THR A 125 -9.80 2.68 10.60
CA THR A 125 -10.37 3.44 11.73
C THR A 125 -9.43 4.50 12.29
N TRP A 126 -8.21 4.64 11.73
CA TRP A 126 -7.26 5.64 12.19
C TRP A 126 -7.85 7.05 12.08
N ASP A 127 -7.90 7.77 13.20
CA ASP A 127 -8.36 9.17 13.22
C ASP A 127 -7.38 10.04 12.41
N VAL A 128 -7.83 10.48 11.25
CA VAL A 128 -7.02 11.34 10.37
C VAL A 128 -7.15 12.83 10.73
N GLY A 129 -8.06 13.18 11.63
CA GLY A 129 -8.28 14.56 12.08
C GLY A 129 -9.37 15.31 11.28
N THR A 130 -9.27 16.62 11.22
CA THR A 130 -10.29 17.49 10.62
C THR A 130 -10.02 17.74 9.14
N ARG A 131 -11.01 17.43 8.29
CA ARG A 131 -10.93 17.69 6.86
C ARG A 131 -11.05 19.18 6.57
N VAL A 132 -10.28 19.65 5.59
CA VAL A 132 -10.29 21.02 5.06
C VAL A 132 -10.79 21.05 3.63
N SER A 133 -11.36 22.16 3.18
CA SER A 133 -11.85 22.31 1.80
C SER A 133 -10.71 22.08 0.80
N HIS A 134 -10.98 21.32 -0.27
CA HIS A 134 -10.02 21.14 -1.36
C HIS A 134 -9.74 22.51 -2.01
N PRO A 135 -8.48 22.90 -2.25
CA PRO A 135 -8.15 24.26 -2.69
C PRO A 135 -8.60 24.59 -4.12
N LYS A 136 -8.76 23.57 -4.97
CA LYS A 136 -9.10 23.75 -6.40
C LYS A 136 -10.09 22.69 -6.87
N PRO A 137 -11.35 22.70 -6.39
CA PRO A 137 -12.36 21.76 -6.88
C PRO A 137 -12.77 22.12 -8.31
N LEU A 138 -13.10 21.11 -9.10
CA LEU A 138 -13.75 21.24 -10.41
C LEU A 138 -15.28 21.22 -10.25
N ALA A 139 -15.78 20.39 -9.33
CA ALA A 139 -17.19 20.35 -8.97
C ALA A 139 -17.38 19.95 -7.51
N GLY A 140 -18.45 20.45 -6.88
CA GLY A 140 -18.70 20.29 -5.46
C GLY A 140 -17.78 21.15 -4.60
N ASN A 141 -17.78 20.90 -3.31
CA ASN A 141 -16.86 21.51 -2.34
C ASN A 141 -16.29 20.41 -1.42
N PRO A 142 -15.57 19.44 -1.99
CA PRO A 142 -15.06 18.31 -1.21
C PRO A 142 -14.10 18.79 -0.12
N LYS A 143 -14.28 18.27 1.08
CA LYS A 143 -13.29 18.42 2.14
C LYS A 143 -12.41 17.20 2.17
N GLN A 144 -11.13 17.41 2.42
CA GLN A 144 -10.12 16.35 2.44
C GLN A 144 -9.21 16.49 3.66
N ILE A 145 -8.55 15.40 3.98
CA ILE A 145 -7.45 15.34 4.93
C ILE A 145 -6.46 14.29 4.49
N LEU A 146 -5.20 14.61 4.64
CA LEU A 146 -4.09 13.67 4.50
C LEU A 146 -3.38 13.62 5.84
N ARG A 147 -3.17 12.41 6.35
CA ARG A 147 -2.37 12.19 7.55
C ARG A 147 -1.23 11.25 7.24
N GLU A 148 -0.02 11.76 7.38
CA GLU A 148 1.20 10.98 7.23
C GLU A 148 1.37 10.05 8.42
N GLN A 149 1.67 8.79 8.15
CA GLN A 149 2.09 7.80 9.12
C GLN A 149 3.62 7.81 9.24
N TRP A 150 4.31 7.86 8.10
CA TRP A 150 5.75 7.73 8.04
C TRP A 150 6.29 8.49 6.83
N VAL A 151 7.39 9.22 7.04
CA VAL A 151 8.09 9.96 5.98
C VAL A 151 9.60 9.77 6.17
N HIS A 152 10.26 9.21 5.19
CA HIS A 152 11.70 9.01 5.21
C HIS A 152 12.28 8.84 3.80
N ASN A 153 13.39 9.51 3.51
CA ASN A 153 14.21 9.34 2.29
C ASN A 153 13.42 9.26 0.98
N GLY A 154 12.42 10.13 0.82
CA GLY A 154 11.63 10.17 -0.40
C GLY A 154 10.48 9.17 -0.46
N LEU A 155 10.22 8.43 0.63
CA LEU A 155 8.96 7.72 0.83
C LEU A 155 8.05 8.53 1.77
N GLU A 156 6.78 8.62 1.40
CA GLU A 156 5.70 9.17 2.23
C GLU A 156 4.56 8.16 2.28
N VAL A 157 4.21 7.70 3.47
CA VAL A 157 3.19 6.69 3.72
C VAL A 157 2.11 7.29 4.61
N GLY A 158 0.84 7.05 4.30
CA GLY A 158 -0.23 7.59 5.12
C GLY A 158 -1.63 7.17 4.69
N VAL A 159 -2.60 7.87 5.27
CA VAL A 159 -4.02 7.73 4.98
C VAL A 159 -4.56 9.06 4.45
N TRP A 160 -5.33 8.99 3.38
CA TRP A 160 -6.04 10.13 2.83
C TRP A 160 -7.53 9.85 2.79
N GLU A 161 -8.31 10.90 3.07
CA GLU A 161 -9.75 10.84 3.03
C GLU A 161 -10.31 12.08 2.34
N CYS A 162 -11.38 11.90 1.51
CA CYS A 162 -12.00 13.01 0.80
C CYS A 162 -13.49 12.77 0.59
N GLU A 163 -14.28 13.83 0.80
CA GLU A 163 -15.71 13.87 0.57
C GLU A 163 -16.06 13.89 -0.94
N PRO A 164 -17.33 13.62 -1.33
CA PRO A 164 -17.78 13.67 -2.71
C PRO A 164 -17.49 15.01 -3.39
N GLY A 165 -17.04 14.94 -4.64
CA GLY A 165 -16.69 16.07 -5.49
C GLY A 165 -15.68 15.67 -6.55
N SER A 166 -15.20 16.65 -7.33
CA SER A 166 -14.17 16.39 -8.34
C SER A 166 -13.07 17.46 -8.32
N PHE A 167 -11.84 17.04 -8.66
CA PHE A 167 -10.66 17.90 -8.77
C PHE A 167 -9.57 17.24 -9.60
N GLY A 168 -8.73 18.08 -10.21
CA GLY A 168 -7.57 17.63 -11.00
C GLY A 168 -6.43 17.14 -10.12
N ILE A 169 -5.65 16.22 -10.67
CA ILE A 169 -4.39 15.76 -10.07
C ILE A 169 -3.28 15.69 -11.11
N SER A 170 -2.05 15.92 -10.64
CA SER A 170 -0.80 15.69 -11.36
C SER A 170 0.18 15.01 -10.42
N ARG A 171 0.96 14.05 -10.93
CA ARG A 171 2.01 13.36 -10.19
C ARG A 171 3.36 13.96 -10.58
N ASP A 172 3.60 15.17 -10.11
CA ASP A 172 4.84 15.89 -10.45
C ASP A 172 5.97 15.45 -9.48
N GLY A 173 6.92 14.66 -9.99
CA GLY A 173 8.10 14.23 -9.23
C GLY A 173 7.87 13.05 -8.28
N TYR A 174 6.79 12.27 -8.40
CA TYR A 174 6.56 11.08 -7.60
C TYR A 174 5.63 10.07 -8.26
N ASP A 175 5.80 8.80 -7.91
CA ASP A 175 4.79 7.76 -8.11
C ASP A 175 3.88 7.67 -6.89
N GLU A 176 2.62 7.29 -7.07
CA GLU A 176 1.74 6.95 -5.95
C GLU A 176 1.10 5.58 -6.15
N ALA A 177 1.37 4.68 -5.21
CA ALA A 177 0.62 3.45 -5.05
C ALA A 177 -0.46 3.65 -3.98
N MET A 178 -1.67 3.14 -4.21
CA MET A 178 -2.77 3.30 -3.28
C MET A 178 -3.69 2.09 -3.25
N MET A 179 -4.28 1.84 -2.10
CA MET A 179 -5.40 0.90 -1.94
C MET A 179 -6.59 1.63 -1.33
N ILE A 180 -7.75 1.45 -1.95
CA ILE A 180 -9.00 2.03 -1.48
C ILE A 180 -9.54 1.20 -0.31
N LEU A 181 -9.81 1.86 0.82
CA LEU A 181 -10.31 1.24 2.04
C LEU A 181 -11.85 1.31 2.12
N SER A 182 -12.42 2.44 1.69
CA SER A 182 -13.88 2.64 1.68
C SER A 182 -14.26 3.72 0.67
N GLY A 183 -15.57 3.79 0.35
CA GLY A 183 -16.13 4.75 -0.57
C GLY A 183 -16.02 4.32 -2.04
N ALA A 184 -16.42 5.24 -2.94
CA ALA A 184 -16.45 5.03 -4.38
C ALA A 184 -16.03 6.28 -5.15
N ALA A 185 -15.25 6.07 -6.21
CA ALA A 185 -14.78 7.13 -7.09
C ALA A 185 -14.46 6.60 -8.50
N THR A 186 -14.29 7.51 -9.44
CA THR A 186 -13.54 7.25 -10.67
C THR A 186 -12.29 8.14 -10.72
N MET A 187 -11.21 7.57 -11.26
CA MET A 187 -10.03 8.29 -11.68
C MET A 187 -10.02 8.32 -13.20
N ASN A 188 -10.13 9.52 -13.78
CA ASN A 188 -10.14 9.70 -15.23
C ASN A 188 -8.79 10.28 -15.66
N ALA A 189 -8.00 9.48 -16.38
CA ALA A 189 -6.71 9.92 -16.91
C ALA A 189 -6.88 10.74 -18.19
N THR A 190 -5.97 11.66 -18.45
CA THR A 190 -6.00 12.50 -19.67
C THR A 190 -5.82 11.70 -20.95
N ASN A 191 -5.28 10.49 -20.90
CA ASN A 191 -5.19 9.57 -22.04
C ASN A 191 -6.49 8.81 -22.34
N GLY A 192 -7.59 9.12 -21.64
CA GLY A 192 -8.91 8.52 -21.81
C GLY A 192 -9.16 7.24 -20.98
N GLN A 193 -8.18 6.75 -20.23
CA GLN A 193 -8.41 5.63 -19.31
C GLN A 193 -9.27 6.06 -18.13
N ILE A 194 -10.20 5.21 -17.72
CA ILE A 194 -11.08 5.41 -16.57
C ILE A 194 -10.91 4.23 -15.62
N PHE A 195 -10.59 4.52 -14.36
CA PHE A 195 -10.46 3.53 -13.30
C PHE A 195 -11.63 3.66 -12.33
N SER A 196 -12.46 2.62 -12.21
CA SER A 196 -13.55 2.57 -11.22
C SER A 196 -13.01 2.06 -9.90
N LEU A 197 -13.02 2.89 -8.89
CA LEU A 197 -12.38 2.65 -7.60
C LEU A 197 -13.41 2.45 -6.49
N ARG A 198 -13.24 1.38 -5.72
CA ARG A 198 -14.05 1.02 -4.55
C ARG A 198 -13.16 0.33 -3.52
N ALA A 199 -13.70 0.00 -2.35
CA ALA A 199 -12.97 -0.79 -1.36
C ALA A 199 -12.34 -2.04 -2.00
N GLY A 200 -11.07 -2.30 -1.72
CA GLY A 200 -10.27 -3.38 -2.31
C GLY A 200 -9.56 -3.03 -3.62
N SER A 201 -9.88 -1.91 -4.27
CA SER A 201 -9.17 -1.49 -5.49
C SER A 201 -7.75 -1.02 -5.18
N VAL A 202 -6.78 -1.47 -6.00
CA VAL A 202 -5.39 -1.00 -5.98
C VAL A 202 -5.09 -0.25 -7.27
N LEU A 203 -4.50 0.94 -7.15
CA LEU A 203 -4.10 1.76 -8.29
C LEU A 203 -2.67 2.27 -8.10
N VAL A 204 -1.88 2.21 -9.15
CA VAL A 204 -0.58 2.88 -9.25
C VAL A 204 -0.67 3.98 -10.32
N THR A 205 -0.40 5.21 -9.90
CA THR A 205 -0.27 6.37 -10.78
C THR A 205 1.19 6.79 -10.82
N PRO A 206 1.91 6.56 -11.94
CA PRO A 206 3.33 6.89 -12.05
C PRO A 206 3.57 8.39 -12.14
N GLN A 207 4.82 8.80 -11.95
CA GLN A 207 5.28 10.16 -12.25
C GLN A 207 4.80 10.60 -13.65
N GLY A 208 4.36 11.84 -13.77
CA GLY A 208 3.79 12.39 -14.99
C GLY A 208 2.32 12.02 -15.24
N PHE A 209 1.70 11.21 -14.37
CA PHE A 209 0.27 10.94 -14.48
C PHE A 209 -0.53 12.22 -14.27
N VAL A 210 -1.43 12.51 -15.22
CA VAL A 210 -2.38 13.64 -15.15
C VAL A 210 -3.79 13.11 -15.31
N GLY A 211 -4.69 13.55 -14.45
CA GLY A 211 -6.08 13.12 -14.46
C GLY A 211 -6.95 13.93 -13.50
N HIS A 212 -8.12 13.40 -13.21
CA HIS A 212 -9.00 13.99 -12.21
C HIS A 212 -9.79 12.93 -11.45
N TRP A 213 -10.00 13.19 -10.18
CA TRP A 213 -10.90 12.45 -9.33
C TRP A 213 -12.36 12.87 -9.56
N VAL A 214 -13.26 11.90 -9.58
CA VAL A 214 -14.71 12.09 -9.39
C VAL A 214 -15.13 11.16 -8.25
N ILE A 215 -15.27 11.72 -7.06
CA ILE A 215 -15.61 11.00 -5.84
C ILE A 215 -17.12 11.05 -5.67
N THR A 216 -17.75 9.89 -5.58
CA THR A 216 -19.21 9.75 -5.42
C THR A 216 -19.63 9.38 -3.98
N GLU A 217 -18.75 8.72 -3.24
CA GLU A 217 -18.91 8.41 -1.82
C GLU A 217 -17.62 8.76 -1.09
N THR A 218 -17.69 9.26 0.15
CA THR A 218 -16.49 9.62 0.92
C THR A 218 -15.44 8.54 0.82
N LEU A 219 -14.34 8.86 0.16
CA LEU A 219 -13.27 7.93 -0.18
C LEU A 219 -12.21 7.96 0.89
N ARG A 220 -11.78 6.79 1.32
CA ARG A 220 -10.62 6.60 2.20
C ARG A 220 -9.62 5.66 1.54
N LYS A 221 -8.34 5.99 1.58
CA LYS A 221 -7.27 5.14 1.03
C LYS A 221 -6.02 5.18 1.92
N VAL A 222 -5.26 4.09 1.92
CA VAL A 222 -3.83 4.12 2.22
C VAL A 222 -3.08 4.49 0.94
N TYR A 223 -1.96 5.18 1.10
CA TYR A 223 -1.11 5.55 -0.02
C TYR A 223 0.37 5.45 0.35
N VAL A 224 1.18 5.22 -0.67
CA VAL A 224 2.63 5.33 -0.62
C VAL A 224 3.06 6.21 -1.80
N LYS A 225 3.68 7.34 -1.51
CA LYS A 225 4.36 8.16 -2.52
C LYS A 225 5.84 7.83 -2.51
N VAL A 226 6.38 7.69 -3.69
CA VAL A 226 7.80 7.44 -3.94
C VAL A 226 8.32 8.62 -4.75
N MET A 227 9.10 9.51 -4.13
CA MET A 227 9.69 10.67 -4.79
C MET A 227 10.71 10.23 -5.84
N ARG A 228 10.71 10.94 -6.99
CA ARG A 228 11.55 10.65 -8.15
C ARG A 228 12.54 11.77 -8.43
#